data_58a6a957e3bd9359edbe4ec2bd7b520e
#
_entry.id   58a6a957e3bd9359edbe4ec2bd7b520e
#
_cell.length_a   1.000
_cell.length_b   1.000
_cell.length_c   1.000
_cell.angle_alpha   90.00
_cell.angle_beta   90.00
_cell.angle_gamma   90.00
#
_symmetry.space_group_name_H-M   'P 1'
#
loop_
_entity.id
_entity.type
_entity.pdbx_description
1 polymer ?
#
loop_
_entity_poly.entity_id
_entity_poly.type
_entity_poly.pdbx_seq_one_letter_code
_entity_poly.pdbx_strand_id
1 'polypeptide(L)'
;MNKRVFIVDAKRTAIGKFLGSLYETDPVEIATQLIKKGFDPKLVEQCEELIVGNVISAGMGQGFARAIALKSGMRQETTAYSINMVCGSGMQAIANGYKDILLGKDIVMAGGVEIMSNIPYATNTFIRLGKKFGNFEMTDLMVSDGLTDSFSGVHMGITAENIAERYHITREHQDDYSYLTQQRAIKAVDAGVFKDEIVPLTLKDYKKREYVFDTDEFPNRESTREKMSTLKTTFKKDGTITAASASGINDGASFVILASEDYCRENGIRPLAEIISYKAVGCDPQYMGLGPYYAISSLLKKNSMGFRDIDRFEINEAFAAQVLGCFKLFEEEYGVDEKYITDHCNPYGSGLGLGHPLGCTGARITTTLVHEMKKEEDIEYGIASLCIGGGMGAAMLLRRVD
;
A
#
# COMPACT_ATOMS: atom_id res chain seq x y z
N MET A 1 23.14 -10.98 20.72
CA MET A 1 23.22 -9.97 19.65
C MET A 1 21.81 -9.81 19.09
N ASN A 2 21.32 -8.59 18.90
CA ASN A 2 20.04 -8.40 18.21
C ASN A 2 20.23 -8.82 16.76
N LYS A 3 19.44 -9.80 16.27
CA LYS A 3 19.44 -10.19 14.86
C LYS A 3 19.00 -8.98 14.02
N ARG A 4 19.76 -8.64 12.99
CA ARG A 4 19.39 -7.64 12.00
C ARG A 4 18.60 -8.31 10.88
N VAL A 5 17.63 -7.60 10.35
CA VAL A 5 16.76 -8.10 9.27
C VAL A 5 16.81 -7.11 8.10
N PHE A 6 17.03 -7.64 6.92
CA PHE A 6 17.21 -6.86 5.71
C PHE A 6 16.12 -7.14 4.68
N ILE A 7 15.77 -6.11 3.92
CA ILE A 7 15.09 -6.25 2.63
C ILE A 7 16.19 -6.48 1.59
N VAL A 8 16.18 -7.65 0.95
CA VAL A 8 17.21 -8.02 -0.02
C VAL A 8 16.74 -7.84 -1.47
N ASP A 9 15.44 -7.86 -1.71
CA ASP A 9 14.82 -7.50 -2.99
C ASP A 9 13.39 -7.00 -2.77
N ALA A 10 12.92 -6.11 -3.65
CA ALA A 10 11.60 -5.48 -3.55
C ALA A 10 11.07 -5.18 -4.96
N LYS A 11 9.89 -5.70 -5.30
CA LYS A 11 9.27 -5.57 -6.62
C LYS A 11 7.77 -5.37 -6.52
N ARG A 12 7.21 -4.72 -7.55
CA ARG A 12 5.77 -4.54 -7.71
C ARG A 12 5.31 -4.68 -9.16
N THR A 13 4.03 -4.85 -9.36
CA THR A 13 3.42 -4.61 -10.65
C THR A 13 3.30 -3.10 -10.88
N ALA A 14 3.09 -2.68 -12.11
CA ALA A 14 2.42 -1.42 -12.33
C ALA A 14 1.04 -1.42 -11.65
N ILE A 15 0.54 -0.24 -11.28
CA ILE A 15 -0.78 -0.09 -10.65
C ILE A 15 -1.84 0.11 -11.73
N GLY A 16 -2.82 -0.79 -11.76
CA GLY A 16 -3.98 -0.71 -12.63
C GLY A 16 -5.03 0.27 -12.11
N LYS A 17 -5.72 0.95 -13.01
CA LYS A 17 -6.93 1.69 -12.67
C LYS A 17 -8.13 0.75 -12.56
N PHE A 18 -9.19 1.21 -11.91
CA PHE A 18 -10.43 0.45 -11.80
C PHE A 18 -10.97 0.01 -13.17
N LEU A 19 -11.24 -1.28 -13.32
CA LEU A 19 -11.63 -1.93 -14.57
C LEU A 19 -10.64 -1.70 -15.71
N GLY A 20 -9.34 -1.46 -15.36
CA GLY A 20 -8.23 -1.29 -16.30
C GLY A 20 -7.59 -2.61 -16.72
N SER A 21 -6.28 -2.60 -16.95
CA SER A 21 -5.56 -3.75 -17.53
C SER A 21 -5.56 -5.01 -16.68
N LEU A 22 -5.72 -4.90 -15.35
CA LEU A 22 -5.63 -6.05 -14.43
C LEU A 22 -6.98 -6.72 -14.11
N TYR A 23 -8.13 -6.15 -14.48
CA TYR A 23 -9.43 -6.54 -13.98
C TYR A 23 -9.86 -7.99 -14.34
N GLU A 24 -9.44 -8.52 -15.50
CA GLU A 24 -9.79 -9.88 -15.92
C GLU A 24 -8.82 -10.95 -15.41
N THR A 25 -7.72 -10.54 -14.76
CA THR A 25 -6.67 -11.47 -14.35
C THR A 25 -6.85 -11.90 -12.89
N ASP A 26 -6.78 -13.20 -12.65
CA ASP A 26 -6.80 -13.78 -11.30
C ASP A 26 -5.69 -13.16 -10.43
N PRO A 27 -6.00 -12.64 -9.22
CA PRO A 27 -5.01 -12.11 -8.30
C PRO A 27 -3.84 -13.06 -7.99
N VAL A 28 -4.12 -14.37 -7.92
CA VAL A 28 -3.09 -15.41 -7.73
C VAL A 28 -2.13 -15.46 -8.92
N GLU A 29 -2.64 -15.31 -10.14
CA GLU A 29 -1.83 -15.30 -11.35
C GLU A 29 -0.97 -14.03 -11.43
N ILE A 30 -1.52 -12.87 -11.09
CA ILE A 30 -0.79 -11.59 -11.05
C ILE A 30 0.39 -11.69 -10.07
N ALA A 31 0.13 -12.13 -8.83
CA ALA A 31 1.17 -12.31 -7.82
C ALA A 31 2.21 -13.35 -8.26
N THR A 32 1.78 -14.45 -8.86
CA THR A 32 2.67 -15.50 -9.37
C THR A 32 3.59 -14.99 -10.46
N GLN A 33 3.07 -14.24 -11.44
CA GLN A 33 3.88 -13.65 -12.50
C GLN A 33 4.89 -12.64 -11.96
N LEU A 34 4.45 -11.76 -11.03
CA LEU A 34 5.33 -10.81 -10.36
C LEU A 34 6.51 -11.52 -9.69
N ILE A 35 6.23 -12.56 -8.91
CA ILE A 35 7.29 -13.29 -8.18
C ILE A 35 8.22 -14.00 -9.16
N LYS A 36 7.70 -14.72 -10.15
CA LYS A 36 8.51 -15.48 -11.10
C LYS A 36 9.40 -14.62 -11.99
N LYS A 37 8.91 -13.43 -12.36
CA LYS A 37 9.64 -12.58 -13.32
C LYS A 37 10.52 -11.56 -12.61
N GLY A 38 10.16 -11.18 -11.38
CA GLY A 38 10.78 -10.07 -10.66
C GLY A 38 11.89 -10.47 -9.70
N PHE A 39 11.91 -11.72 -9.22
CA PHE A 39 12.85 -12.16 -8.18
C PHE A 39 13.76 -13.28 -8.67
N ASP A 40 14.95 -13.38 -8.06
CA ASP A 40 15.86 -14.51 -8.32
C ASP A 40 15.16 -15.84 -7.94
N PRO A 41 15.01 -16.78 -8.90
CA PRO A 41 14.36 -18.07 -8.63
C PRO A 41 14.99 -18.86 -7.50
N LYS A 42 16.32 -18.72 -7.28
CA LYS A 42 17.02 -19.40 -6.18
C LYS A 42 16.59 -18.86 -4.81
N LEU A 43 16.42 -17.53 -4.69
CA LEU A 43 15.93 -16.92 -3.46
C LEU A 43 14.47 -17.27 -3.21
N VAL A 44 13.65 -17.27 -4.28
CA VAL A 44 12.23 -17.66 -4.21
C VAL A 44 12.09 -19.09 -3.70
N GLU A 45 12.86 -20.02 -4.27
CA GLU A 45 12.86 -21.43 -3.86
C GLU A 45 13.22 -21.60 -2.38
N GLN A 46 14.17 -20.81 -1.87
CA GLN A 46 14.67 -20.92 -0.50
C GLN A 46 13.76 -20.25 0.54
N CYS A 47 12.78 -19.43 0.15
CA CYS A 47 11.86 -18.82 1.09
C CYS A 47 11.15 -19.86 1.95
N GLU A 48 11.28 -19.72 3.27
CA GLU A 48 10.66 -20.62 4.25
C GLU A 48 9.17 -20.32 4.45
N GLU A 49 8.78 -19.09 4.14
CA GLU A 49 7.39 -18.62 4.29
C GLU A 49 7.04 -17.56 3.25
N LEU A 50 5.76 -17.57 2.84
CA LEU A 50 5.14 -16.50 2.07
C LEU A 50 3.97 -15.89 2.86
N ILE A 51 4.02 -14.58 3.11
CA ILE A 51 2.95 -13.85 3.80
C ILE A 51 2.32 -12.85 2.84
N VAL A 52 1.01 -12.99 2.60
CA VAL A 52 0.29 -12.18 1.60
C VAL A 52 -0.77 -11.31 2.25
N GLY A 53 -0.60 -10.00 2.21
CA GLY A 53 -1.63 -9.02 2.55
C GLY A 53 -2.73 -9.00 1.48
N ASN A 54 -3.98 -9.15 1.91
CA ASN A 54 -5.16 -9.03 1.05
C ASN A 54 -6.38 -8.71 1.90
N VAL A 55 -7.24 -7.82 1.44
CA VAL A 55 -8.41 -7.37 2.21
C VAL A 55 -9.64 -8.21 1.87
N ILE A 56 -9.94 -8.38 0.59
CA ILE A 56 -11.13 -9.10 0.16
C ILE A 56 -10.73 -10.36 -0.60
N SER A 57 -10.63 -11.48 0.13
CA SER A 57 -10.24 -12.77 -0.42
C SER A 57 -11.42 -13.61 -0.93
N ALA A 58 -12.62 -13.06 -0.94
CA ALA A 58 -13.82 -13.78 -1.40
C ALA A 58 -13.66 -14.26 -2.85
N GLY A 59 -13.87 -15.55 -3.08
CA GLY A 59 -13.75 -16.15 -4.41
C GLY A 59 -12.32 -16.53 -4.85
N MET A 60 -11.27 -16.18 -4.09
CA MET A 60 -9.89 -16.52 -4.45
C MET A 60 -9.49 -17.99 -4.21
N GLY A 61 -10.40 -18.80 -3.71
CA GLY A 61 -10.16 -20.22 -3.42
C GLY A 61 -9.53 -20.48 -2.06
N GLN A 62 -9.35 -21.76 -1.75
CA GLN A 62 -8.77 -22.21 -0.49
C GLN A 62 -7.28 -21.87 -0.46
N GLY A 63 -6.84 -21.14 0.58
CA GLY A 63 -5.41 -20.91 0.84
C GLY A 63 -4.68 -20.25 -0.35
N PHE A 64 -5.23 -19.19 -0.92
CA PHE A 64 -4.67 -18.56 -2.12
C PHE A 64 -3.20 -18.16 -1.97
N ALA A 65 -2.73 -17.76 -0.78
CA ALA A 65 -1.30 -17.49 -0.52
C ALA A 65 -0.45 -18.74 -0.76
N ARG A 66 -0.95 -19.92 -0.36
CA ARG A 66 -0.26 -21.21 -0.63
C ARG A 66 -0.23 -21.52 -2.13
N ALA A 67 -1.31 -21.21 -2.85
CA ALA A 67 -1.34 -21.37 -4.30
C ALA A 67 -0.30 -20.47 -4.98
N ILE A 68 -0.16 -19.22 -4.53
CA ILE A 68 0.88 -18.29 -5.01
C ILE A 68 2.28 -18.89 -4.75
N ALA A 69 2.57 -19.35 -3.53
CA ALA A 69 3.88 -19.91 -3.15
C ALA A 69 4.30 -21.04 -4.10
N LEU A 70 3.44 -22.03 -4.25
CA LEU A 70 3.76 -23.23 -5.08
C LEU A 70 3.83 -22.89 -6.57
N LYS A 71 2.91 -22.09 -7.07
CA LYS A 71 2.93 -21.65 -8.48
C LYS A 71 4.15 -20.78 -8.79
N SER A 72 4.68 -20.05 -7.80
CA SER A 72 5.87 -19.21 -7.96
C SER A 72 7.20 -19.97 -7.92
N GLY A 73 7.19 -21.26 -7.57
CA GLY A 73 8.38 -22.10 -7.51
C GLY A 73 9.00 -22.25 -6.13
N MET A 74 8.29 -21.85 -5.06
CA MET A 74 8.71 -22.13 -3.69
C MET A 74 8.60 -23.63 -3.39
N ARG A 75 9.40 -24.12 -2.44
CA ARG A 75 9.42 -25.54 -2.03
C ARG A 75 8.08 -25.96 -1.41
N GLN A 76 7.83 -27.27 -1.38
CA GLN A 76 6.64 -27.82 -0.74
C GLN A 76 6.63 -27.61 0.78
N GLU A 77 7.77 -27.48 1.38
CA GLU A 77 7.98 -27.21 2.80
C GLU A 77 7.68 -25.74 3.18
N THR A 78 7.72 -24.81 2.21
CA THR A 78 7.40 -23.41 2.44
C THR A 78 6.00 -23.26 3.00
N THR A 79 5.84 -22.64 4.15
CA THR A 79 4.51 -22.30 4.68
C THR A 79 3.98 -21.04 4.01
N ALA A 80 2.66 -20.88 3.94
CA ALA A 80 2.07 -19.66 3.38
C ALA A 80 0.71 -19.35 4.00
N TYR A 81 0.46 -18.07 4.28
CA TYR A 81 -0.83 -17.59 4.77
C TYR A 81 -1.12 -16.17 4.27
N SER A 82 -2.39 -15.78 4.34
CA SER A 82 -2.83 -14.43 4.07
C SER A 82 -3.21 -13.69 5.35
N ILE A 83 -3.08 -12.37 5.32
CA ILE A 83 -3.42 -11.50 6.44
C ILE A 83 -4.27 -10.32 5.96
N ASN A 84 -5.27 -9.98 6.75
CA ASN A 84 -6.11 -8.81 6.56
C ASN A 84 -5.95 -7.84 7.74
N MET A 85 -5.45 -6.67 7.45
CA MET A 85 -5.39 -5.48 8.32
C MET A 85 -5.83 -4.26 7.50
N VAL A 86 -6.88 -4.41 6.68
CA VAL A 86 -7.36 -3.40 5.73
C VAL A 86 -6.18 -2.82 4.91
N CYS A 87 -6.06 -1.50 4.76
CA CYS A 87 -4.98 -0.85 4.01
C CYS A 87 -3.57 -1.23 4.50
N GLY A 88 -3.44 -1.63 5.77
CA GLY A 88 -2.17 -2.04 6.40
C GLY A 88 -1.69 -3.44 6.05
N SER A 89 -2.50 -4.27 5.36
CA SER A 89 -2.24 -5.71 5.17
C SER A 89 -0.85 -6.00 4.59
N GLY A 90 -0.44 -5.31 3.53
CA GLY A 90 0.86 -5.52 2.90
C GLY A 90 2.04 -5.17 3.80
N MET A 91 1.96 -4.06 4.53
CA MET A 91 3.00 -3.67 5.49
C MET A 91 3.02 -4.61 6.70
N GLN A 92 1.84 -5.05 7.19
CA GLN A 92 1.75 -6.02 8.28
C GLN A 92 2.32 -7.39 7.87
N ALA A 93 2.16 -7.79 6.60
CA ALA A 93 2.81 -8.99 6.06
C ALA A 93 4.34 -8.88 6.16
N ILE A 94 4.92 -7.74 5.75
CA ILE A 94 6.36 -7.46 5.89
C ILE A 94 6.77 -7.47 7.38
N ALA A 95 5.98 -6.84 8.26
CA ALA A 95 6.25 -6.81 9.69
C ALA A 95 6.19 -8.21 10.33
N ASN A 96 5.33 -9.10 9.85
CA ASN A 96 5.29 -10.48 10.31
C ASN A 96 6.53 -11.24 9.85
N GLY A 97 6.93 -11.11 8.56
CA GLY A 97 8.18 -11.70 8.07
C GLY A 97 9.40 -11.20 8.84
N TYR A 98 9.45 -9.91 9.18
CA TYR A 98 10.48 -9.35 10.07
C TYR A 98 10.51 -10.07 11.43
N LYS A 99 9.35 -10.28 12.06
CA LYS A 99 9.26 -11.01 13.33
C LYS A 99 9.69 -12.47 13.21
N ASP A 100 9.32 -13.13 12.11
CA ASP A 100 9.64 -14.54 11.87
C ASP A 100 11.14 -14.76 11.72
N ILE A 101 11.85 -13.82 11.07
CA ILE A 101 13.32 -13.85 11.00
C ILE A 101 13.95 -13.62 12.38
N LEU A 102 13.41 -12.69 13.18
CA LEU A 102 13.87 -12.51 14.57
C LEU A 102 13.65 -13.76 15.41
N LEU A 103 12.62 -14.56 15.12
CA LEU A 103 12.29 -15.81 15.79
C LEU A 103 13.04 -17.04 15.26
N GLY A 104 13.83 -16.91 14.19
CA GLY A 104 14.74 -17.94 13.77
C GLY A 104 14.65 -18.39 12.32
N LYS A 105 13.72 -17.86 11.51
CA LYS A 105 13.76 -18.05 10.05
C LYS A 105 14.93 -17.28 9.45
N ASP A 106 15.40 -17.72 8.29
CA ASP A 106 16.51 -17.08 7.60
C ASP A 106 16.06 -16.23 6.41
N ILE A 107 15.04 -16.68 5.68
CA ILE A 107 14.53 -15.97 4.49
C ILE A 107 13.00 -16.11 4.38
N VAL A 108 12.31 -14.98 4.19
CA VAL A 108 10.85 -14.89 4.11
C VAL A 108 10.46 -13.96 2.95
N MET A 109 9.46 -14.34 2.17
CA MET A 109 8.82 -13.42 1.23
C MET A 109 7.53 -12.86 1.84
N ALA A 110 7.35 -11.56 1.76
CA ALA A 110 6.17 -10.89 2.29
C ALA A 110 5.72 -9.74 1.37
N GLY A 111 4.43 -9.47 1.35
CA GLY A 111 3.89 -8.38 0.53
C GLY A 111 2.39 -8.40 0.49
N GLY A 112 1.79 -7.97 -0.62
CA GLY A 112 0.35 -7.99 -0.77
C GLY A 112 -0.11 -7.91 -2.22
N VAL A 113 -1.33 -8.35 -2.45
CA VAL A 113 -2.05 -8.26 -3.72
C VAL A 113 -3.48 -7.87 -3.47
N GLU A 114 -3.98 -6.90 -4.23
CA GLU A 114 -5.39 -6.54 -4.26
C GLU A 114 -5.77 -6.18 -5.68
N ILE A 115 -6.76 -6.89 -6.22
CA ILE A 115 -7.36 -6.58 -7.52
C ILE A 115 -8.80 -6.15 -7.21
N MET A 116 -8.93 -4.86 -6.91
CA MET A 116 -10.22 -4.31 -6.47
C MET A 116 -11.27 -4.40 -7.57
N SER A 117 -10.85 -4.38 -8.82
CA SER A 117 -11.71 -4.58 -9.99
C SER A 117 -12.31 -5.98 -10.08
N ASN A 118 -11.75 -6.97 -9.38
CA ASN A 118 -12.18 -8.37 -9.43
C ASN A 118 -12.90 -8.81 -8.13
N ILE A 119 -13.21 -7.89 -7.23
CA ILE A 119 -13.92 -8.19 -5.99
C ILE A 119 -15.38 -8.53 -6.32
N PRO A 120 -15.89 -9.69 -5.83
CA PRO A 120 -17.23 -10.14 -6.17
C PRO A 120 -18.32 -9.44 -5.37
N TYR A 121 -19.55 -9.59 -5.85
CA TYR A 121 -20.76 -9.31 -5.08
C TYR A 121 -21.18 -10.57 -4.30
N ALA A 122 -21.69 -10.38 -3.08
CA ALA A 122 -22.23 -11.43 -2.24
C ALA A 122 -23.73 -11.27 -2.01
N THR A 123 -24.41 -12.38 -1.76
CA THR A 123 -25.81 -12.37 -1.35
C THR A 123 -25.96 -12.91 0.07
N ASN A 124 -27.11 -12.63 0.69
CA ASN A 124 -27.42 -13.07 2.04
C ASN A 124 -27.37 -14.59 2.17
N THR A 125 -26.83 -15.09 3.29
CA THR A 125 -26.73 -16.52 3.62
C THR A 125 -28.07 -17.25 3.60
N PHE A 126 -29.21 -16.58 3.80
CA PHE A 126 -30.54 -17.16 3.72
C PHE A 126 -30.88 -17.77 2.35
N ILE A 127 -30.15 -17.41 1.28
CA ILE A 127 -30.31 -18.05 -0.02
C ILE A 127 -30.03 -19.56 0.04
N ARG A 128 -29.17 -20.03 0.99
CA ARG A 128 -28.93 -21.46 1.23
C ARG A 128 -30.15 -22.23 1.75
N LEU A 129 -31.11 -21.53 2.36
CA LEU A 129 -32.37 -22.07 2.82
C LEU A 129 -33.44 -22.11 1.72
N GLY A 130 -33.13 -21.61 0.53
CA GLY A 130 -34.03 -21.48 -0.60
C GLY A 130 -34.96 -20.27 -0.46
N LYS A 131 -34.83 -19.32 -1.36
CA LYS A 131 -35.73 -18.16 -1.43
C LYS A 131 -36.98 -18.54 -2.22
N LYS A 132 -38.10 -18.67 -1.53
CA LYS A 132 -39.37 -19.13 -2.14
C LYS A 132 -40.13 -18.05 -2.91
N PHE A 133 -39.87 -16.74 -2.59
CA PHE A 133 -40.65 -15.64 -3.18
C PHE A 133 -39.94 -14.30 -3.08
N GLY A 134 -40.13 -13.41 -4.06
CA GLY A 134 -39.59 -12.07 -4.11
C GLY A 134 -38.13 -11.98 -4.57
N ASN A 135 -37.58 -10.74 -4.69
CA ASN A 135 -36.22 -10.47 -5.11
C ASN A 135 -35.21 -10.74 -3.98
N PHE A 136 -33.94 -10.86 -4.32
CA PHE A 136 -32.82 -10.81 -3.36
C PHE A 136 -31.85 -9.71 -3.77
N GLU A 137 -31.18 -9.15 -2.79
CA GLU A 137 -30.15 -8.12 -2.97
C GLU A 137 -28.76 -8.74 -3.03
N MET A 138 -27.88 -8.11 -3.77
CA MET A 138 -26.46 -8.41 -3.79
C MET A 138 -25.69 -7.23 -3.18
N THR A 139 -24.73 -7.55 -2.32
CA THR A 139 -23.85 -6.57 -1.66
C THR A 139 -22.53 -6.51 -2.40
N ASP A 140 -22.08 -5.34 -2.76
CA ASP A 140 -20.74 -5.09 -3.28
C ASP A 140 -19.73 -5.25 -2.13
N LEU A 141 -18.91 -6.32 -2.16
CA LEU A 141 -17.92 -6.57 -1.11
C LEU A 141 -16.78 -5.58 -1.10
N MET A 142 -16.49 -4.94 -2.23
CA MET A 142 -15.50 -3.86 -2.26
C MET A 142 -15.95 -2.69 -1.39
N VAL A 143 -17.22 -2.32 -1.47
CA VAL A 143 -17.79 -1.22 -0.68
C VAL A 143 -18.01 -1.65 0.77
N SER A 144 -18.64 -2.80 1.02
CA SER A 144 -18.99 -3.23 2.38
C SER A 144 -17.78 -3.56 3.24
N ASP A 145 -16.81 -4.29 2.70
CA ASP A 145 -15.70 -4.85 3.47
C ASP A 145 -14.40 -4.04 3.33
N GLY A 146 -14.27 -3.27 2.24
CA GLY A 146 -13.09 -2.47 1.96
C GLY A 146 -13.22 -0.98 2.28
N LEU A 147 -14.39 -0.37 2.03
CA LEU A 147 -14.57 1.08 2.00
C LEU A 147 -15.59 1.62 3.02
N THR A 148 -16.24 0.74 3.78
CA THR A 148 -17.23 1.12 4.80
C THR A 148 -16.70 0.84 6.20
N ASP A 149 -16.80 1.84 7.08
CA ASP A 149 -16.42 1.69 8.49
C ASP A 149 -17.39 0.76 9.22
N SER A 150 -16.85 -0.29 9.85
CA SER A 150 -17.64 -1.31 10.52
C SER A 150 -18.35 -0.83 11.80
N PHE A 151 -17.91 0.30 12.38
CA PHE A 151 -18.49 0.85 13.62
C PHE A 151 -19.63 1.81 13.34
N SER A 152 -19.44 2.71 12.39
CA SER A 152 -20.40 3.78 12.06
C SER A 152 -21.25 3.47 10.82
N GLY A 153 -20.83 2.50 9.99
CA GLY A 153 -21.49 2.19 8.72
C GLY A 153 -21.30 3.25 7.64
N VAL A 154 -20.41 4.24 7.84
CA VAL A 154 -20.18 5.30 6.86
C VAL A 154 -19.00 4.94 5.93
N HIS A 155 -19.03 5.50 4.73
CA HIS A 155 -17.91 5.38 3.80
C HIS A 155 -16.65 6.06 4.36
N MET A 156 -15.46 5.49 4.11
CA MET A 156 -14.16 6.04 4.58
C MET A 156 -13.96 7.52 4.24
N GLY A 157 -14.54 8.02 3.13
CA GLY A 157 -14.52 9.43 2.78
C GLY A 157 -15.16 10.36 3.82
N ILE A 158 -16.12 9.88 4.61
CA ILE A 158 -16.71 10.67 5.71
C ILE A 158 -15.68 10.86 6.84
N THR A 159 -14.84 9.87 7.12
CA THR A 159 -13.76 10.03 8.12
C THR A 159 -12.75 11.08 7.69
N ALA A 160 -12.52 11.23 6.39
CA ALA A 160 -11.65 12.27 5.84
C ALA A 160 -12.33 13.67 5.88
N GLU A 161 -13.65 13.76 5.65
CA GLU A 161 -14.42 15.01 5.87
C GLU A 161 -14.35 15.44 7.35
N ASN A 162 -14.40 14.50 8.31
CA ASN A 162 -14.24 14.80 9.73
C ASN A 162 -12.86 15.43 10.03
N ILE A 163 -11.81 14.96 9.37
CA ILE A 163 -10.47 15.53 9.51
C ILE A 163 -10.42 16.92 8.90
N ALA A 164 -10.98 17.11 7.70
CA ALA A 164 -11.04 18.42 7.04
C ALA A 164 -11.76 19.46 7.92
N GLU A 165 -12.88 19.09 8.52
CA GLU A 165 -13.65 19.94 9.42
C GLU A 165 -12.85 20.28 10.70
N ARG A 166 -12.27 19.27 11.37
CA ARG A 166 -11.55 19.43 12.64
C ARG A 166 -10.30 20.30 12.53
N TYR A 167 -9.55 20.16 11.43
CA TYR A 167 -8.29 20.88 11.21
C TYR A 167 -8.42 22.06 10.23
N HIS A 168 -9.64 22.42 9.88
CA HIS A 168 -9.95 23.55 8.98
C HIS A 168 -9.21 23.45 7.62
N ILE A 169 -9.11 22.23 7.07
CA ILE A 169 -8.46 21.98 5.79
C ILE A 169 -9.45 22.31 4.68
N THR A 170 -9.18 23.39 3.96
CA THR A 170 -10.09 23.90 2.93
C THR A 170 -10.11 23.00 1.70
N ARG A 171 -11.15 23.12 0.90
CA ARG A 171 -11.26 22.47 -0.41
C ARG A 171 -10.09 22.85 -1.33
N GLU A 172 -9.74 24.11 -1.37
CA GLU A 172 -8.65 24.64 -2.19
C GLU A 172 -7.31 24.00 -1.81
N HIS A 173 -7.00 23.92 -0.51
CA HIS A 173 -5.79 23.28 -0.02
C HIS A 173 -5.71 21.79 -0.40
N GLN A 174 -6.85 21.07 -0.34
CA GLN A 174 -6.94 19.68 -0.79
C GLN A 174 -6.73 19.55 -2.30
N ASP A 175 -7.30 20.42 -3.10
CA ASP A 175 -7.13 20.43 -4.57
C ASP A 175 -5.67 20.74 -4.96
N ASP A 176 -5.01 21.69 -4.27
CA ASP A 176 -3.61 22.04 -4.49
C ASP A 176 -2.67 20.88 -4.17
N TYR A 177 -2.88 20.20 -3.05
CA TYR A 177 -2.10 19.02 -2.69
C TYR A 177 -2.35 17.85 -3.67
N SER A 178 -3.60 17.62 -4.04
CA SER A 178 -3.96 16.59 -5.02
C SER A 178 -3.33 16.86 -6.39
N TYR A 179 -3.30 18.10 -6.81
CA TYR A 179 -2.62 18.50 -8.06
C TYR A 179 -1.11 18.26 -7.95
N LEU A 180 -0.49 18.66 -6.84
CA LEU A 180 0.94 18.45 -6.61
C LEU A 180 1.32 16.96 -6.74
N THR A 181 0.62 16.07 -6.05
CA THR A 181 0.93 14.64 -6.06
C THR A 181 0.66 14.01 -7.43
N GLN A 182 -0.38 14.43 -8.16
CA GLN A 182 -0.60 14.02 -9.55
C GLN A 182 0.56 14.43 -10.45
N GLN A 183 1.05 15.67 -10.35
CA GLN A 183 2.19 16.13 -11.15
C GLN A 183 3.47 15.37 -10.80
N ARG A 184 3.71 15.05 -9.52
CA ARG A 184 4.82 14.21 -9.07
C ARG A 184 4.75 12.82 -9.69
N ALA A 185 3.58 12.17 -9.66
CA ALA A 185 3.39 10.85 -10.23
C ALA A 185 3.61 10.84 -11.75
N ILE A 186 3.03 11.79 -12.48
CA ILE A 186 3.21 11.93 -13.93
C ILE A 186 4.70 12.10 -14.27
N LYS A 187 5.38 13.02 -13.59
CA LYS A 187 6.81 13.27 -13.81
C LYS A 187 7.66 12.04 -13.52
N ALA A 188 7.38 11.32 -12.44
CA ALA A 188 8.10 10.10 -12.06
C ALA A 188 7.92 8.98 -13.10
N VAL A 189 6.69 8.77 -13.58
CA VAL A 189 6.39 7.79 -14.65
C VAL A 189 7.12 8.17 -15.94
N ASP A 190 7.06 9.44 -16.35
CA ASP A 190 7.70 9.91 -17.60
C ASP A 190 9.23 9.82 -17.53
N ALA A 191 9.81 10.07 -16.37
CA ALA A 191 11.24 9.92 -16.14
C ALA A 191 11.69 8.46 -15.96
N GLY A 192 10.74 7.51 -15.89
CA GLY A 192 11.05 6.08 -15.72
C GLY A 192 11.62 5.76 -14.34
N VAL A 193 11.26 6.53 -13.30
CA VAL A 193 11.75 6.35 -11.93
C VAL A 193 11.46 4.95 -11.40
N PHE A 194 10.32 4.37 -11.79
CA PHE A 194 9.84 3.09 -11.28
C PHE A 194 10.34 1.86 -12.05
N LYS A 195 11.23 2.01 -13.03
CA LYS A 195 11.70 0.89 -13.89
C LYS A 195 12.37 -0.25 -13.12
N ASP A 196 13.04 0.07 -12.01
CA ASP A 196 13.75 -0.95 -11.21
C ASP A 196 12.81 -1.71 -10.26
N GLU A 197 11.65 -1.16 -9.94
CA GLU A 197 10.68 -1.77 -9.04
C GLU A 197 9.51 -2.44 -9.78
N ILE A 198 9.11 -1.93 -10.96
CA ILE A 198 8.01 -2.49 -11.76
C ILE A 198 8.50 -3.69 -12.56
N VAL A 199 7.80 -4.81 -12.40
CA VAL A 199 7.99 -6.02 -13.19
C VAL A 199 6.95 -6.06 -14.32
N PRO A 200 7.36 -6.10 -15.58
CA PRO A 200 6.44 -6.21 -16.70
C PRO A 200 5.64 -7.51 -16.67
N LEU A 201 4.31 -7.41 -16.65
CA LEU A 201 3.42 -8.56 -16.72
C LEU A 201 2.99 -8.81 -18.17
N THR A 202 2.85 -10.08 -18.55
CA THR A 202 2.22 -10.46 -19.81
C THR A 202 0.76 -10.77 -19.55
N LEU A 203 -0.12 -9.94 -20.07
CA LEU A 203 -1.57 -10.05 -19.90
C LEU A 203 -2.25 -10.39 -21.25
N LYS A 204 -3.52 -10.78 -21.17
CA LYS A 204 -4.34 -11.05 -22.36
C LYS A 204 -5.56 -10.15 -22.35
N ASP A 205 -5.83 -9.51 -23.49
CA ASP A 205 -7.07 -8.77 -23.68
C ASP A 205 -8.29 -9.72 -23.86
N TYR A 206 -9.50 -9.15 -23.94
CA TYR A 206 -10.74 -9.92 -24.18
C TYR A 206 -10.74 -10.72 -25.50
N LYS A 207 -9.85 -10.39 -26.45
CA LYS A 207 -9.60 -11.16 -27.69
C LYS A 207 -8.47 -12.18 -27.54
N LYS A 208 -7.98 -12.40 -26.33
CA LYS A 208 -6.85 -13.29 -25.98
C LYS A 208 -5.51 -12.89 -26.65
N ARG A 209 -5.35 -11.64 -27.07
CA ARG A 209 -4.09 -11.12 -27.59
C ARG A 209 -3.21 -10.71 -26.40
N GLU A 210 -1.96 -11.15 -26.44
CA GLU A 210 -0.98 -10.80 -25.40
C GLU A 210 -0.51 -9.37 -25.56
N TYR A 211 -0.34 -8.69 -24.42
CA TYR A 211 0.29 -7.38 -24.31
C TYR A 211 1.09 -7.29 -23.00
N VAL A 212 2.05 -6.36 -22.97
CA VAL A 212 2.86 -6.10 -21.78
C VAL A 212 2.23 -4.96 -20.96
N PHE A 213 2.10 -5.19 -19.66
CA PHE A 213 1.64 -4.21 -18.69
C PHE A 213 2.79 -3.86 -17.75
N ASP A 214 3.38 -2.68 -17.91
CA ASP A 214 4.62 -2.22 -17.25
C ASP A 214 4.60 -0.75 -16.82
N THR A 215 3.45 -0.09 -16.94
CA THR A 215 3.33 1.35 -16.67
C THR A 215 2.11 1.62 -15.80
N ASP A 216 2.27 2.43 -14.75
CA ASP A 216 1.18 2.84 -13.86
C ASP A 216 0.09 3.57 -14.65
N GLU A 217 -1.16 3.09 -14.58
CA GLU A 217 -2.31 3.61 -15.34
C GLU A 217 -3.05 4.75 -14.66
N PHE A 218 -2.85 4.91 -13.36
CA PHE A 218 -3.69 5.82 -12.57
C PHE A 218 -3.34 7.30 -12.73
N PRO A 219 -2.07 7.73 -12.94
CA PRO A 219 -1.73 9.14 -13.10
C PRO A 219 -2.54 9.82 -14.22
N ASN A 220 -3.33 10.83 -13.85
CA ASN A 220 -4.25 11.52 -14.76
C ASN A 220 -3.60 12.75 -15.40
N ARG A 221 -3.11 12.59 -16.64
CA ARG A 221 -2.41 13.65 -17.39
C ARG A 221 -3.30 14.84 -17.78
N GLU A 222 -4.62 14.67 -17.72
CA GLU A 222 -5.57 15.75 -18.04
C GLU A 222 -5.98 16.55 -16.80
N SER A 223 -5.42 16.24 -15.64
CA SER A 223 -5.75 16.89 -14.38
C SER A 223 -5.15 18.29 -14.34
N THR A 224 -6.01 19.29 -14.08
CA THR A 224 -5.59 20.68 -13.84
C THR A 224 -6.31 21.21 -12.60
N ARG A 225 -5.75 22.26 -11.97
CA ARG A 225 -6.38 22.90 -10.80
C ARG A 225 -7.78 23.41 -11.11
N GLU A 226 -7.97 24.00 -12.30
CA GLU A 226 -9.26 24.50 -12.76
C GLU A 226 -10.29 23.38 -12.88
N LYS A 227 -9.90 22.21 -13.44
CA LYS A 227 -10.79 21.04 -13.52
C LYS A 227 -11.12 20.53 -12.12
N MET A 228 -10.13 20.42 -11.21
CA MET A 228 -10.33 19.95 -9.85
C MET A 228 -11.31 20.85 -9.08
N SER A 229 -11.17 22.17 -9.18
CA SER A 229 -12.04 23.13 -8.47
C SER A 229 -13.52 23.03 -8.88
N THR A 230 -13.82 22.50 -10.07
CA THR A 230 -15.20 22.34 -10.57
C THR A 230 -15.86 21.01 -10.17
N LEU A 231 -15.10 20.09 -9.57
CA LEU A 231 -15.62 18.77 -9.19
C LEU A 231 -16.62 18.91 -8.02
N LYS A 232 -17.67 18.09 -8.08
CA LYS A 232 -18.65 17.98 -6.98
C LYS A 232 -18.05 17.17 -5.84
N THR A 233 -18.49 17.49 -4.63
CA THR A 233 -18.16 16.68 -3.43
C THR A 233 -18.78 15.30 -3.54
N THR A 234 -18.05 14.30 -3.07
CA THR A 234 -18.40 12.88 -3.32
C THR A 234 -19.12 12.23 -2.15
N PHE A 235 -18.70 12.50 -0.92
CA PHE A 235 -19.11 11.71 0.25
C PHE A 235 -20.13 12.43 1.15
N LYS A 236 -20.07 13.76 1.21
CA LYS A 236 -20.92 14.58 2.06
C LYS A 236 -21.52 15.72 1.21
N LYS A 237 -22.82 15.95 1.32
CA LYS A 237 -23.43 17.15 0.74
C LYS A 237 -22.80 18.37 1.41
N ASP A 238 -22.38 19.34 0.61
CA ASP A 238 -21.66 20.53 1.09
C ASP A 238 -20.34 20.18 1.84
N GLY A 239 -19.73 19.01 1.55
CA GLY A 239 -18.42 18.62 2.03
C GLY A 239 -17.28 19.25 1.22
N THR A 240 -16.07 18.74 1.41
CA THR A 240 -14.87 19.29 0.75
C THR A 240 -14.16 18.27 -0.14
N ILE A 241 -14.40 16.98 0.07
CA ILE A 241 -13.68 15.91 -0.63
C ILE A 241 -14.33 15.58 -1.96
N THR A 242 -13.51 15.49 -3.00
CA THR A 242 -13.93 15.15 -4.36
C THR A 242 -13.26 13.87 -4.83
N ALA A 243 -13.61 13.43 -6.03
CA ALA A 243 -12.91 12.33 -6.70
C ALA A 243 -11.41 12.62 -6.96
N ALA A 244 -11.00 13.88 -7.02
CA ALA A 244 -9.59 14.24 -7.20
C ALA A 244 -8.80 14.25 -5.89
N SER A 245 -9.47 14.49 -4.73
CA SER A 245 -8.84 14.51 -3.41
C SER A 245 -9.04 13.22 -2.59
N ALA A 246 -9.55 12.18 -3.25
CA ALA A 246 -9.63 10.80 -2.77
C ALA A 246 -8.77 9.88 -3.66
N SER A 247 -8.09 8.90 -3.06
CA SER A 247 -7.37 7.87 -3.83
C SER A 247 -8.36 7.05 -4.67
N GLY A 248 -7.87 6.48 -5.77
CA GLY A 248 -8.67 5.65 -6.65
C GLY A 248 -8.92 4.25 -6.10
N ILE A 249 -9.85 3.56 -6.74
CA ILE A 249 -10.00 2.12 -6.68
C ILE A 249 -8.99 1.54 -7.68
N ASN A 250 -8.08 0.70 -7.22
CA ASN A 250 -6.93 0.28 -8.02
C ASN A 250 -6.60 -1.21 -7.83
N ASP A 251 -5.77 -1.69 -8.74
CA ASP A 251 -5.32 -3.07 -8.82
C ASP A 251 -3.80 -3.12 -8.74
N GLY A 252 -3.24 -4.08 -7.98
CA GLY A 252 -1.79 -4.23 -7.94
C GLY A 252 -1.29 -5.29 -6.97
N ALA A 253 -0.01 -5.63 -7.11
CA ALA A 253 0.71 -6.50 -6.22
C ALA A 253 2.12 -5.95 -5.94
N SER A 254 2.63 -6.18 -4.74
CA SER A 254 4.00 -5.83 -4.35
C SER A 254 4.53 -6.81 -3.31
N PHE A 255 5.76 -7.27 -3.49
CA PHE A 255 6.43 -8.18 -2.57
C PHE A 255 7.87 -7.76 -2.30
N VAL A 256 8.35 -8.14 -1.13
CA VAL A 256 9.75 -8.03 -0.74
C VAL A 256 10.27 -9.39 -0.28
N ILE A 257 11.57 -9.63 -0.45
CA ILE A 257 12.27 -10.72 0.21
C ILE A 257 13.02 -10.15 1.41
N LEU A 258 12.78 -10.75 2.57
CA LEU A 258 13.44 -10.44 3.83
C LEU A 258 14.45 -11.54 4.13
N ALA A 259 15.62 -11.16 4.67
CA ALA A 259 16.61 -12.13 5.11
C ALA A 259 17.32 -11.70 6.39
N SER A 260 17.83 -12.69 7.14
CA SER A 260 18.69 -12.46 8.29
C SER A 260 20.08 -11.96 7.86
N GLU A 261 20.80 -11.26 8.74
CA GLU A 261 22.18 -10.84 8.50
C GLU A 261 23.09 -12.03 8.18
N ASP A 262 22.92 -13.13 8.92
CA ASP A 262 23.70 -14.34 8.73
C ASP A 262 23.47 -14.94 7.34
N TYR A 263 22.20 -15.04 6.92
CA TYR A 263 21.85 -15.55 5.60
C TYR A 263 22.44 -14.68 4.47
N CYS A 264 22.35 -13.35 4.60
CA CYS A 264 22.95 -12.43 3.61
C CYS A 264 24.46 -12.64 3.49
N ARG A 265 25.17 -12.73 4.62
CA ARG A 265 26.61 -12.94 4.67
C ARG A 265 27.02 -14.28 4.06
N GLU A 266 26.34 -15.37 4.42
CA GLU A 266 26.65 -16.74 3.96
C GLU A 266 26.39 -16.93 2.48
N ASN A 267 25.42 -16.23 1.92
CA ASN A 267 25.04 -16.31 0.50
C ASN A 267 25.61 -15.18 -0.36
N GLY A 268 26.41 -14.26 0.21
CA GLY A 268 27.00 -13.14 -0.52
C GLY A 268 25.96 -12.15 -1.07
N ILE A 269 24.82 -11.99 -0.38
CA ILE A 269 23.73 -11.10 -0.79
C ILE A 269 23.99 -9.71 -0.25
N ARG A 270 23.97 -8.70 -1.13
CA ARG A 270 23.98 -7.28 -0.74
C ARG A 270 22.54 -6.82 -0.50
N PRO A 271 22.17 -6.45 0.73
CA PRO A 271 20.83 -5.98 1.03
C PRO A 271 20.53 -4.60 0.40
N LEU A 272 19.25 -4.28 0.25
CA LEU A 272 18.78 -2.96 -0.20
C LEU A 272 18.59 -1.99 0.98
N ALA A 273 17.98 -2.49 2.06
CA ALA A 273 17.72 -1.71 3.27
C ALA A 273 17.62 -2.62 4.50
N GLU A 274 17.89 -2.07 5.68
CA GLU A 274 17.64 -2.72 6.98
C GLU A 274 16.29 -2.27 7.54
N ILE A 275 15.50 -3.20 8.06
CA ILE A 275 14.31 -2.87 8.84
C ILE A 275 14.75 -2.64 10.30
N ILE A 276 14.72 -1.38 10.73
CA ILE A 276 15.09 -1.01 12.09
C ILE A 276 13.94 -1.26 13.06
N SER A 277 12.72 -0.88 12.67
CA SER A 277 11.58 -0.95 13.58
C SER A 277 10.26 -0.89 12.82
N TYR A 278 9.23 -1.44 13.44
CA TYR A 278 7.84 -1.37 12.99
C TYR A 278 6.94 -0.98 14.15
N LYS A 279 5.90 -0.22 13.86
CA LYS A 279 4.86 0.13 14.82
C LYS A 279 3.50 0.20 14.16
N ALA A 280 2.53 -0.52 14.72
CA ALA A 280 1.11 -0.31 14.47
C ALA A 280 0.49 0.30 15.71
N VAL A 281 -0.48 1.18 15.53
CA VAL A 281 -1.21 1.89 16.59
C VAL A 281 -2.69 1.93 16.29
N GLY A 282 -3.53 1.94 17.34
CA GLY A 282 -4.94 2.27 17.23
C GLY A 282 -5.17 3.77 17.41
N CYS A 283 -6.19 4.30 16.77
CA CYS A 283 -6.69 5.66 16.94
C CYS A 283 -8.22 5.69 16.80
N ASP A 284 -8.83 6.86 16.97
CA ASP A 284 -10.27 7.00 16.81
C ASP A 284 -10.70 6.66 15.38
N PRO A 285 -11.62 5.68 15.17
CA PRO A 285 -12.11 5.31 13.84
C PRO A 285 -12.69 6.49 13.04
N GLN A 286 -13.31 7.46 13.72
CA GLN A 286 -13.87 8.64 13.05
C GLN A 286 -12.80 9.54 12.41
N TYR A 287 -11.55 9.38 12.83
CA TYR A 287 -10.37 10.11 12.35
C TYR A 287 -9.25 9.15 11.92
N MET A 288 -9.61 7.98 11.37
CA MET A 288 -8.66 6.93 11.01
C MET A 288 -7.51 7.44 10.13
N GLY A 289 -7.76 8.47 9.32
CA GLY A 289 -6.76 9.09 8.45
C GLY A 289 -5.55 9.67 9.19
N LEU A 290 -5.67 9.96 10.48
CA LEU A 290 -4.55 10.42 11.31
C LEU A 290 -3.62 9.29 11.79
N GLY A 291 -3.93 8.04 11.45
CA GLY A 291 -3.11 6.87 11.77
C GLY A 291 -1.62 7.02 11.50
N PRO A 292 -1.18 7.57 10.35
CA PRO A 292 0.24 7.80 10.06
C PRO A 292 0.93 8.70 11.10
N TYR A 293 0.30 9.78 11.51
CA TYR A 293 0.85 10.65 12.55
C TYR A 293 1.11 9.87 13.83
N TYR A 294 0.13 9.15 14.36
CA TYR A 294 0.31 8.39 15.60
C TYR A 294 1.34 7.27 15.47
N ALA A 295 1.38 6.60 14.32
CA ALA A 295 2.32 5.52 14.07
C ALA A 295 3.76 6.04 13.97
N ILE A 296 3.98 7.12 13.19
CA ILE A 296 5.30 7.75 13.03
C ILE A 296 5.79 8.31 14.37
N SER A 297 4.98 9.11 15.08
CA SER A 297 5.38 9.68 16.38
C SER A 297 5.72 8.58 17.41
N SER A 298 4.93 7.51 17.44
CA SER A 298 5.23 6.36 18.30
C SER A 298 6.52 5.64 17.92
N LEU A 299 6.80 5.54 16.60
CA LEU A 299 7.99 4.89 16.05
C LEU A 299 9.25 5.72 16.35
N LEU A 300 9.20 7.03 16.13
CA LEU A 300 10.28 7.96 16.44
C LEU A 300 10.63 7.93 17.94
N LYS A 301 9.62 8.03 18.80
CA LYS A 301 9.80 7.95 20.26
C LYS A 301 10.46 6.62 20.69
N LYS A 302 10.02 5.50 20.10
CA LYS A 302 10.58 4.16 20.41
C LYS A 302 12.07 4.07 20.07
N ASN A 303 12.50 4.75 18.99
CA ASN A 303 13.88 4.70 18.50
C ASN A 303 14.72 5.89 18.98
N SER A 304 14.18 6.77 19.84
CA SER A 304 14.85 7.99 20.33
C SER A 304 15.30 8.92 19.20
N MET A 305 14.47 9.04 18.14
CA MET A 305 14.71 9.87 16.97
C MET A 305 13.74 11.05 16.94
N GLY A 306 14.18 12.16 16.38
CA GLY A 306 13.34 13.32 16.02
C GLY A 306 12.81 13.22 14.60
N PHE A 307 11.86 14.08 14.25
CA PHE A 307 11.27 14.11 12.90
C PHE A 307 12.31 14.47 11.82
N ARG A 308 13.28 15.34 12.15
CA ARG A 308 14.35 15.77 11.26
C ARG A 308 15.50 14.76 11.08
N ASP A 309 15.49 13.68 11.86
CA ASP A 309 16.44 12.57 11.69
C ASP A 309 15.99 11.62 10.58
N ILE A 310 14.82 11.85 9.98
CA ILE A 310 14.28 11.08 8.87
C ILE A 310 14.40 11.88 7.59
N ASP A 311 15.13 11.33 6.64
CA ASP A 311 15.41 11.99 5.37
C ASP A 311 14.27 11.88 4.38
N ARG A 312 13.45 10.77 4.49
CA ARG A 312 12.39 10.51 3.55
C ARG A 312 11.17 9.85 4.20
N PHE A 313 9.99 10.33 3.80
CA PHE A 313 8.70 9.73 4.18
C PHE A 313 7.94 9.28 2.94
N GLU A 314 7.46 8.04 2.94
CA GLU A 314 6.44 7.52 2.04
C GLU A 314 5.14 7.31 2.83
N ILE A 315 4.26 8.30 2.82
CA ILE A 315 2.96 8.27 3.50
C ILE A 315 1.88 8.00 2.47
N ASN A 316 1.11 6.92 2.63
CA ASN A 316 0.00 6.67 1.72
C ASN A 316 -1.03 7.80 1.78
N GLU A 317 -1.44 8.26 0.61
CA GLU A 317 -2.41 9.33 0.41
C GLU A 317 -3.79 8.73 0.11
N ALA A 318 -4.48 8.26 1.14
CA ALA A 318 -5.86 7.78 0.97
C ALA A 318 -6.81 8.94 0.62
N PHE A 319 -6.59 10.11 1.25
CA PHE A 319 -7.30 11.37 0.98
C PHE A 319 -6.34 12.54 1.20
N ALA A 320 -6.51 13.62 0.43
CA ALA A 320 -5.71 14.85 0.63
C ALA A 320 -5.92 15.41 2.05
N ALA A 321 -7.17 15.49 2.52
CA ALA A 321 -7.48 15.94 3.88
C ALA A 321 -6.80 15.09 4.96
N GLN A 322 -6.65 13.78 4.71
CA GLN A 322 -5.98 12.86 5.63
C GLN A 322 -4.48 13.18 5.76
N VAL A 323 -3.79 13.38 4.65
CA VAL A 323 -2.35 13.71 4.66
C VAL A 323 -2.11 15.07 5.27
N LEU A 324 -2.87 16.08 4.84
CA LEU A 324 -2.77 17.43 5.36
C LEU A 324 -3.10 17.51 6.87
N GLY A 325 -4.04 16.68 7.35
CA GLY A 325 -4.31 16.53 8.79
C GLY A 325 -3.12 15.96 9.56
N CYS A 326 -2.41 14.99 9.00
CA CYS A 326 -1.15 14.50 9.57
C CYS A 326 -0.07 15.59 9.57
N PHE A 327 0.04 16.38 8.50
CA PHE A 327 1.02 17.47 8.40
C PHE A 327 0.78 18.52 9.49
N LYS A 328 -0.49 18.93 9.71
CA LYS A 328 -0.84 19.84 10.81
C LYS A 328 -0.38 19.35 12.18
N LEU A 329 -0.56 18.06 12.45
CA LEU A 329 -0.12 17.47 13.71
C LEU A 329 1.42 17.36 13.80
N PHE A 330 2.12 17.11 12.70
CA PHE A 330 3.59 17.15 12.68
C PHE A 330 4.11 18.57 12.88
N GLU A 331 3.47 19.60 12.28
CA GLU A 331 3.80 21.00 12.54
C GLU A 331 3.69 21.34 14.03
N GLU A 332 2.58 20.94 14.67
CA GLU A 332 2.30 21.21 16.08
C GLU A 332 3.27 20.49 17.02
N GLU A 333 3.59 19.20 16.75
CA GLU A 333 4.41 18.40 17.67
C GLU A 333 5.91 18.64 17.48
N TYR A 334 6.38 18.82 16.23
CA TYR A 334 7.81 18.83 15.91
C TYR A 334 8.34 20.21 15.49
N GLY A 335 7.49 21.21 15.35
CA GLY A 335 7.91 22.56 14.94
C GLY A 335 8.51 22.59 13.53
N VAL A 336 8.05 21.74 12.64
CA VAL A 336 8.38 21.70 11.21
C VAL A 336 7.27 22.39 10.42
N ASP A 337 7.56 23.07 9.33
CA ASP A 337 6.52 23.65 8.48
C ASP A 337 6.04 22.68 7.40
N GLU A 338 4.86 22.93 6.85
CA GLU A 338 4.26 22.11 5.79
C GLU A 338 5.16 22.00 4.56
N LYS A 339 5.93 23.04 4.26
CA LYS A 339 6.86 23.03 3.14
C LYS A 339 7.99 22.01 3.38
N TYR A 340 8.58 21.99 4.57
CA TYR A 340 9.59 21.01 4.94
C TYR A 340 9.03 19.58 4.81
N ILE A 341 7.83 19.34 5.37
CA ILE A 341 7.20 18.02 5.32
C ILE A 341 6.95 17.62 3.86
N THR A 342 6.40 18.51 3.05
CA THR A 342 6.10 18.27 1.64
C THR A 342 7.36 17.98 0.82
N ASP A 343 8.47 18.66 1.08
CA ASP A 343 9.74 18.44 0.38
C ASP A 343 10.37 17.07 0.70
N HIS A 344 10.09 16.50 1.89
CA HIS A 344 10.61 15.20 2.33
C HIS A 344 9.60 14.05 2.22
N CYS A 345 8.39 14.32 1.76
CA CYS A 345 7.31 13.34 1.69
C CYS A 345 6.83 13.11 0.26
N ASN A 346 6.70 11.84 -0.14
CA ASN A 346 6.10 11.40 -1.40
C ASN A 346 6.62 12.13 -2.66
N PRO A 347 7.93 12.17 -2.93
CA PRO A 347 8.48 12.95 -4.05
C PRO A 347 7.99 12.47 -5.42
N TYR A 348 7.53 11.21 -5.49
CA TYR A 348 7.00 10.61 -6.70
C TYR A 348 5.48 10.48 -6.71
N GLY A 349 4.79 11.14 -5.76
CA GLY A 349 3.38 10.94 -5.50
C GLY A 349 3.11 9.60 -4.81
N SER A 350 1.93 9.44 -4.21
CA SER A 350 1.54 8.19 -3.53
C SER A 350 0.10 7.81 -3.90
N GLY A 351 -0.79 7.49 -2.96
CA GLY A 351 -2.11 6.96 -3.24
C GLY A 351 -3.00 7.83 -4.15
N LEU A 352 -2.94 9.15 -4.02
CA LEU A 352 -3.68 10.08 -4.87
C LEU A 352 -3.14 10.13 -6.30
N GLY A 353 -1.82 10.04 -6.46
CA GLY A 353 -1.16 10.10 -7.76
C GLY A 353 -1.01 8.75 -8.45
N LEU A 354 -0.64 7.70 -7.71
CA LEU A 354 -0.32 6.37 -8.24
C LEU A 354 -1.41 5.33 -8.02
N GLY A 355 -2.34 5.57 -7.07
CA GLY A 355 -3.42 4.64 -6.75
C GLY A 355 -3.22 3.86 -5.45
N HIS A 356 -4.33 3.24 -4.96
CA HIS A 356 -4.39 2.63 -3.64
C HIS A 356 -5.07 1.25 -3.67
N PRO A 357 -4.44 0.21 -4.24
CA PRO A 357 -4.91 -1.18 -4.09
C PRO A 357 -4.71 -1.62 -2.63
N LEU A 358 -5.82 -1.77 -1.86
CA LEU A 358 -5.83 -1.80 -0.39
C LEU A 358 -4.76 -2.73 0.22
N GLY A 359 -4.86 -4.03 -0.05
CA GLY A 359 -3.96 -5.03 0.54
C GLY A 359 -2.52 -4.97 0.03
N CYS A 360 -2.28 -4.34 -1.12
CA CYS A 360 -0.97 -4.17 -1.73
C CYS A 360 -0.22 -2.93 -1.22
N THR A 361 -0.94 -1.84 -0.91
CA THR A 361 -0.35 -0.50 -0.74
C THR A 361 0.76 -0.44 0.29
N GLY A 362 0.60 -1.10 1.46
CA GLY A 362 1.65 -1.09 2.47
C GLY A 362 2.98 -1.69 2.00
N ALA A 363 2.93 -2.70 1.14
CA ALA A 363 4.13 -3.27 0.51
C ALA A 363 4.64 -2.36 -0.62
N ARG A 364 3.73 -1.75 -1.41
CA ARG A 364 4.09 -0.84 -2.51
C ARG A 364 4.87 0.37 -2.01
N ILE A 365 4.38 1.08 -0.96
CA ILE A 365 5.09 2.24 -0.43
C ILE A 365 6.44 1.86 0.18
N THR A 366 6.54 0.69 0.80
CA THR A 366 7.81 0.15 1.31
C THR A 366 8.78 -0.14 0.16
N THR A 367 8.30 -0.75 -0.94
CA THR A 367 9.09 -1.03 -2.14
C THR A 367 9.62 0.26 -2.76
N THR A 368 8.75 1.26 -2.97
CA THR A 368 9.16 2.55 -3.56
C THR A 368 10.20 3.24 -2.69
N LEU A 369 10.00 3.30 -1.37
CA LEU A 369 10.97 3.90 -0.44
C LEU A 369 12.34 3.21 -0.50
N VAL A 370 12.38 1.87 -0.52
CA VAL A 370 13.63 1.09 -0.63
C VAL A 370 14.38 1.42 -1.92
N HIS A 371 13.67 1.52 -3.04
CA HIS A 371 14.29 1.87 -4.32
C HIS A 371 14.76 3.33 -4.36
N GLU A 372 14.06 4.24 -3.72
CA GLU A 372 14.48 5.63 -3.56
C GLU A 372 15.76 5.72 -2.73
N MET A 373 15.79 5.11 -1.54
CA MET A 373 16.97 5.04 -0.67
C MET A 373 18.20 4.44 -1.37
N LYS A 374 17.98 3.48 -2.30
CA LYS A 374 19.07 2.92 -3.10
C LYS A 374 19.63 3.89 -4.12
N LYS A 375 18.79 4.79 -4.67
CA LYS A 375 19.17 5.73 -5.74
C LYS A 375 19.79 7.02 -5.21
N GLU A 376 19.33 7.48 -4.06
CA GLU A 376 19.71 8.75 -3.45
C GLU A 376 20.61 8.50 -2.22
N GLU A 377 21.92 8.79 -2.36
CA GLU A 377 22.91 8.48 -1.33
C GLU A 377 22.78 9.32 -0.06
N ASP A 378 22.08 10.45 -0.12
CA ASP A 378 21.77 11.33 1.00
C ASP A 378 20.62 10.86 1.89
N ILE A 379 19.89 9.79 1.49
CA ILE A 379 18.85 9.20 2.30
C ILE A 379 19.42 8.06 3.16
N GLU A 380 19.67 8.32 4.44
CA GLU A 380 20.06 7.29 5.41
C GLU A 380 18.86 6.62 6.05
N TYR A 381 17.87 7.40 6.52
CA TYR A 381 16.66 6.89 7.17
C TYR A 381 15.41 7.26 6.41
N GLY A 382 14.56 6.26 6.20
CA GLY A 382 13.25 6.43 5.59
C GLY A 382 12.12 5.80 6.41
N ILE A 383 10.93 6.40 6.36
CA ILE A 383 9.72 5.85 6.98
C ILE A 383 8.62 5.67 5.93
N ALA A 384 8.15 4.43 5.78
CA ALA A 384 6.90 4.14 5.09
C ALA A 384 5.75 4.08 6.10
N SER A 385 4.60 4.74 5.81
CA SER A 385 3.47 4.80 6.73
C SER A 385 2.13 4.89 6.00
N LEU A 386 1.06 4.40 6.63
CA LEU A 386 -0.29 4.49 6.10
C LEU A 386 -1.35 4.50 7.18
N CYS A 387 -2.50 5.13 6.88
CA CYS A 387 -3.72 5.01 7.65
C CYS A 387 -4.40 3.67 7.34
N ILE A 388 -5.21 3.19 8.26
CA ILE A 388 -5.86 1.88 8.18
C ILE A 388 -7.30 2.03 8.65
N GLY A 389 -8.24 1.54 7.87
CA GLY A 389 -9.66 1.51 8.22
C GLY A 389 -9.91 0.85 9.58
N GLY A 390 -10.95 1.31 10.27
CA GLY A 390 -11.25 0.88 11.64
C GLY A 390 -10.46 1.64 12.72
N GLY A 391 -9.73 2.72 12.37
CA GLY A 391 -9.02 3.57 13.32
C GLY A 391 -7.66 3.02 13.71
N MET A 392 -6.79 2.83 12.74
CA MET A 392 -5.41 2.37 12.97
C MET A 392 -4.43 3.11 12.05
N GLY A 393 -3.15 2.99 12.35
CA GLY A 393 -2.03 3.39 11.51
C GLY A 393 -0.84 2.46 11.68
N ALA A 394 0.01 2.38 10.67
CA ALA A 394 1.26 1.64 10.74
C ALA A 394 2.41 2.44 10.14
N ALA A 395 3.61 2.25 10.67
CA ALA A 395 4.85 2.84 10.18
C ALA A 395 6.00 1.84 10.29
N MET A 396 6.88 1.87 9.30
CA MET A 396 8.10 1.06 9.23
C MET A 396 9.30 1.96 9.00
N LEU A 397 10.28 1.89 9.91
CA LEU A 397 11.56 2.62 9.81
C LEU A 397 12.59 1.74 9.13
N LEU A 398 13.15 2.27 8.05
CA LEU A 398 14.20 1.65 7.26
C LEU A 398 15.49 2.44 7.39
N ARG A 399 16.62 1.75 7.28
CA ARG A 399 17.94 2.34 7.13
C ARG A 399 18.60 1.82 5.85
N ARG A 400 19.21 2.72 5.10
CA ARG A 400 20.04 2.35 3.93
C ARG A 400 21.20 1.45 4.36
N VAL A 401 21.58 0.56 3.47
CA VAL A 401 22.77 -0.30 3.62
C VAL A 401 23.76 0.07 2.53
N ASP A 402 25.01 0.33 2.93
CA ASP A 402 26.12 0.71 2.03
C ASP A 402 26.57 -0.44 1.12
#